data_14de4da85637d8bdc6039c784e3c3e95
#
_entry.id   14de4da85637d8bdc6039c784e3c3e95
#
_cell.length_a   1.000
_cell.length_b   1.000
_cell.length_c   1.000
_cell.angle_alpha   90.00
_cell.angle_beta   90.00
_cell.angle_gamma   90.00
#
_symmetry.space_group_name_H-M   'P 1'
#
loop_
_entity.id
_entity.type
_entity.pdbx_description
1 polymer ?
#
loop_
_entity_poly.entity_id
_entity_poly.type
_entity_poly.pdbx_seq_one_letter_code
_entity_poly.pdbx_strand_id
1 'polypeptide(L)'
;MKLNLALAGFGNVARRFVRLLREREAELAALGLEPVIVGIATRRHGCLFSSRGIDAVEQAGRLEGGAGMIEDGVGIPVRDSLALIGRTADLWEPAALIETTVLDITAGQPAIDHVRAALQAGMHAVTANKGPAAFAARELQALAADRGLSFLFEGAVMDGVPVFNLVRETLPAARVLGFEGVVNTTTNEMLMAVERGETAAGALARMQAEGIAEADPSLDLEGWDAAAKAAALANVLLDAGITPRDVDREGLGPDVEARVRAARDRGMRLKLMARATRDGARVRAEVKLREVEPGGPFGSLAGPANALRIDTDLAGPIVITQLEGSLTATAYALVSDLVRVSRRLQGRA
;
A
#
# COMPACT_ATOMS: atom_id res chain seq x y z
N MET A 1 -22.93 5.79 -11.03
CA MET A 1 -22.21 5.49 -12.29
C MET A 1 -21.62 4.10 -12.14
N LYS A 2 -21.89 3.23 -13.10
CA LYS A 2 -21.33 1.89 -13.16
C LYS A 2 -19.83 1.95 -13.48
N LEU A 3 -19.01 1.21 -12.74
CA LEU A 3 -17.56 1.09 -12.94
C LEU A 3 -17.18 -0.39 -12.90
N ASN A 4 -16.67 -0.91 -14.02
CA ASN A 4 -16.23 -2.29 -14.11
C ASN A 4 -14.86 -2.47 -13.45
N LEU A 5 -14.71 -3.53 -12.64
CA LEU A 5 -13.48 -3.80 -11.90
C LEU A 5 -12.88 -5.14 -12.28
N ALA A 6 -11.60 -5.13 -12.69
CA ALA A 6 -10.76 -6.31 -12.80
C ALA A 6 -9.86 -6.40 -11.57
N LEU A 7 -9.84 -7.53 -10.89
CA LEU A 7 -9.00 -7.79 -9.72
C LEU A 7 -7.77 -8.59 -10.15
N ALA A 8 -6.58 -8.01 -10.09
CA ALA A 8 -5.31 -8.72 -10.20
C ALA A 8 -4.76 -9.01 -8.79
N GLY A 9 -4.79 -10.29 -8.39
CA GLY A 9 -4.60 -10.71 -7.02
C GLY A 9 -5.95 -10.82 -6.29
N PHE A 10 -6.15 -11.94 -5.58
CA PHE A 10 -7.37 -12.18 -4.78
C PHE A 10 -7.00 -12.77 -3.42
N GLY A 11 -6.00 -12.14 -2.77
CA GLY A 11 -5.56 -12.42 -1.42
C GLY A 11 -6.46 -11.76 -0.36
N ASN A 12 -5.96 -11.67 0.88
CA ASN A 12 -6.71 -11.15 2.02
C ASN A 12 -7.23 -9.72 1.78
N VAL A 13 -6.40 -8.82 1.24
CA VAL A 13 -6.79 -7.43 0.96
C VAL A 13 -7.94 -7.38 -0.05
N ALA A 14 -7.83 -8.07 -1.19
CA ALA A 14 -8.87 -8.08 -2.21
C ALA A 14 -10.17 -8.71 -1.71
N ARG A 15 -10.10 -9.81 -0.93
CA ARG A 15 -11.29 -10.45 -0.34
C ARG A 15 -11.97 -9.53 0.68
N ARG A 16 -11.21 -8.81 1.50
CA ARG A 16 -11.78 -7.79 2.41
C ARG A 16 -12.38 -6.63 1.63
N PHE A 17 -11.72 -6.20 0.57
CA PHE A 17 -12.20 -5.13 -0.31
C PHE A 17 -13.56 -5.45 -0.94
N VAL A 18 -13.76 -6.63 -1.52
CA VAL A 18 -15.05 -6.99 -2.15
C VAL A 18 -16.18 -7.11 -1.12
N ARG A 19 -15.89 -7.57 0.10
CA ARG A 19 -16.86 -7.54 1.20
C ARG A 19 -17.21 -6.11 1.60
N LEU A 20 -16.21 -5.22 1.68
CA LEU A 20 -16.41 -3.83 2.02
C LEU A 20 -17.25 -3.10 0.96
N LEU A 21 -17.08 -3.40 -0.32
CA LEU A 21 -17.94 -2.88 -1.39
C LEU A 21 -19.41 -3.29 -1.16
N ARG A 22 -19.68 -4.52 -0.77
CA ARG A 22 -21.04 -5.01 -0.47
C ARG A 22 -21.59 -4.40 0.81
N GLU A 23 -20.79 -4.32 1.87
CA GLU A 23 -21.18 -3.74 3.17
C GLU A 23 -21.53 -2.25 3.06
N ARG A 24 -20.97 -1.55 2.08
CA ARG A 24 -21.12 -0.10 1.85
C ARG A 24 -21.78 0.25 0.54
N GLU A 25 -22.56 -0.67 -0.03
CA GLU A 25 -23.20 -0.48 -1.33
C GLU A 25 -24.06 0.78 -1.41
N ALA A 26 -24.89 1.03 -0.38
CA ALA A 26 -25.77 2.18 -0.32
C ALA A 26 -24.99 3.50 -0.24
N GLU A 27 -23.94 3.55 0.60
CA GLU A 27 -23.10 4.74 0.75
C GLU A 27 -22.29 5.00 -0.54
N LEU A 28 -21.80 3.96 -1.21
CA LEU A 28 -21.11 4.09 -2.49
C LEU A 28 -22.02 4.58 -3.59
N ALA A 29 -23.24 4.05 -3.66
CA ALA A 29 -24.26 4.52 -4.60
C ALA A 29 -24.61 6.00 -4.36
N ALA A 30 -24.73 6.44 -3.11
CA ALA A 30 -24.94 7.85 -2.76
C ALA A 30 -23.76 8.75 -3.17
N LEU A 31 -22.53 8.21 -3.23
CA LEU A 31 -21.36 8.88 -3.77
C LEU A 31 -21.25 8.80 -5.31
N GLY A 32 -22.23 8.16 -5.97
CA GLY A 32 -22.30 8.01 -7.40
C GLY A 32 -21.42 6.87 -7.96
N LEU A 33 -21.04 5.90 -7.15
CA LEU A 33 -20.22 4.74 -7.54
C LEU A 33 -21.01 3.44 -7.40
N GLU A 34 -21.13 2.71 -8.51
CA GLU A 34 -21.71 1.36 -8.59
C GLU A 34 -20.65 0.40 -9.14
N PRO A 35 -19.80 -0.19 -8.27
CA PRO A 35 -18.73 -1.07 -8.70
C PRO A 35 -19.27 -2.45 -9.10
N VAL A 36 -18.81 -2.95 -10.25
CA VAL A 36 -19.15 -4.29 -10.74
C VAL A 36 -17.87 -5.08 -10.97
N ILE A 37 -17.66 -6.15 -10.21
CA ILE A 37 -16.52 -7.04 -10.40
C ILE A 37 -16.77 -7.87 -11.66
N VAL A 38 -16.04 -7.61 -12.74
CA VAL A 38 -16.14 -8.34 -14.01
C VAL A 38 -15.04 -9.36 -14.19
N GLY A 39 -14.00 -9.32 -13.36
CA GLY A 39 -12.91 -10.27 -13.47
C GLY A 39 -12.09 -10.44 -12.21
N ILE A 40 -11.62 -11.66 -11.99
CA ILE A 40 -10.74 -12.04 -10.87
C ILE A 40 -9.59 -12.87 -11.42
N ALA A 41 -8.34 -12.44 -11.17
CA ALA A 41 -7.14 -13.19 -11.49
C ALA A 41 -6.39 -13.61 -10.23
N THR A 42 -6.01 -14.88 -10.16
CA THR A 42 -5.21 -15.44 -9.07
C THR A 42 -4.03 -16.23 -9.63
N ARG A 43 -2.96 -16.33 -8.86
CA ARG A 43 -1.82 -17.17 -9.26
C ARG A 43 -2.10 -18.68 -9.19
N ARG A 44 -2.96 -19.11 -8.26
CA ARG A 44 -3.16 -20.54 -7.94
C ARG A 44 -4.52 -21.08 -8.39
N HIS A 45 -5.52 -20.23 -8.52
CA HIS A 45 -6.91 -20.67 -8.76
C HIS A 45 -7.43 -20.21 -10.12
N GLY A 46 -6.51 -19.81 -11.04
CA GLY A 46 -6.86 -19.36 -12.38
C GLY A 46 -7.42 -17.94 -12.44
N CYS A 47 -7.98 -17.61 -13.58
CA CYS A 47 -8.58 -16.30 -13.89
C CYS A 47 -9.98 -16.50 -14.46
N LEU A 48 -10.94 -15.70 -13.98
CA LEU A 48 -12.34 -15.74 -14.35
C LEU A 48 -12.81 -14.37 -14.83
N PHE A 49 -13.59 -14.33 -15.92
CA PHE A 49 -14.18 -13.11 -16.48
C PHE A 49 -15.68 -13.29 -16.75
N SER A 50 -16.48 -12.27 -16.44
CA SER A 50 -17.92 -12.21 -16.78
C SER A 50 -18.32 -10.76 -17.06
N SER A 51 -18.78 -10.47 -18.27
CA SER A 51 -19.29 -9.14 -18.63
C SER A 51 -20.55 -8.75 -17.85
N ARG A 52 -21.25 -9.69 -17.24
CA ARG A 52 -22.46 -9.47 -16.43
C ARG A 52 -22.15 -9.21 -14.95
N GLY A 53 -20.89 -9.41 -14.55
CA GLY A 53 -20.44 -9.34 -13.15
C GLY A 53 -20.27 -10.72 -12.52
N ILE A 54 -19.46 -10.74 -11.46
CA ILE A 54 -19.12 -11.93 -10.63
C ILE A 54 -19.50 -11.60 -9.20
N ASP A 55 -20.17 -12.51 -8.48
CA ASP A 55 -20.29 -12.42 -7.03
C ASP A 55 -18.94 -12.73 -6.38
N ALA A 56 -18.11 -11.68 -6.25
CA ALA A 56 -16.77 -11.81 -5.70
C ALA A 56 -16.76 -12.15 -4.20
N VAL A 57 -17.85 -11.87 -3.46
CA VAL A 57 -17.96 -12.27 -2.05
C VAL A 57 -18.17 -13.77 -1.94
N GLU A 58 -18.99 -14.34 -2.80
CA GLU A 58 -19.15 -15.80 -2.89
C GLU A 58 -17.82 -16.46 -3.26
N GLN A 59 -17.11 -15.93 -4.29
CA GLN A 59 -15.79 -16.44 -4.68
C GLN A 59 -14.78 -16.39 -3.52
N ALA A 60 -14.78 -15.30 -2.73
CA ALA A 60 -13.93 -15.18 -1.55
C ALA A 60 -14.22 -16.29 -0.51
N GLY A 61 -15.49 -16.52 -0.20
CA GLY A 61 -15.92 -17.57 0.74
C GLY A 61 -15.52 -18.98 0.28
N ARG A 62 -15.68 -19.28 -1.01
CA ARG A 62 -15.27 -20.57 -1.59
C ARG A 62 -13.78 -20.82 -1.46
N LEU A 63 -12.95 -19.82 -1.81
CA LEU A 63 -11.49 -19.94 -1.70
C LEU A 63 -11.01 -20.07 -0.25
N GLU A 64 -11.67 -19.42 0.69
CA GLU A 64 -11.38 -19.57 2.13
C GLU A 64 -11.78 -20.95 2.66
N GLY A 65 -12.84 -21.53 2.10
CA GLY A 65 -13.25 -22.90 2.37
C GLY A 65 -12.42 -23.97 1.65
N GLY A 66 -11.37 -23.58 0.93
CA GLY A 66 -10.48 -24.50 0.20
C GLY A 66 -11.01 -24.99 -1.15
N ALA A 67 -12.14 -24.46 -1.64
CA ALA A 67 -12.68 -24.75 -2.96
C ALA A 67 -12.03 -23.88 -4.05
N GLY A 68 -12.11 -24.31 -5.31
CA GLY A 68 -11.75 -23.48 -6.46
C GLY A 68 -12.77 -22.38 -6.76
N MET A 69 -12.44 -21.45 -7.66
CA MET A 69 -13.42 -20.54 -8.22
C MET A 69 -14.46 -21.31 -9.05
N ILE A 70 -15.72 -20.85 -9.02
CA ILE A 70 -16.77 -21.42 -9.88
C ILE A 70 -16.55 -20.92 -11.30
N GLU A 71 -16.45 -21.84 -12.26
CA GLU A 71 -16.35 -21.52 -13.70
C GLU A 71 -17.71 -21.65 -14.40
N ASP A 72 -18.49 -22.70 -14.06
CA ASP A 72 -19.76 -22.99 -14.72
C ASP A 72 -20.85 -21.98 -14.36
N GLY A 73 -21.33 -21.28 -15.38
CA GLY A 73 -22.44 -20.32 -15.27
C GLY A 73 -22.10 -18.96 -14.65
N VAL A 74 -20.93 -18.80 -14.05
CA VAL A 74 -20.50 -17.53 -13.42
C VAL A 74 -19.66 -16.68 -14.37
N GLY A 75 -18.86 -17.32 -15.24
CA GLY A 75 -18.00 -16.61 -16.19
C GLY A 75 -17.24 -17.59 -17.07
N ILE A 76 -16.31 -17.06 -17.82
CA ILE A 76 -15.41 -17.82 -18.68
C ILE A 76 -13.98 -17.78 -18.14
N PRO A 77 -13.20 -18.88 -18.22
CA PRO A 77 -11.80 -18.85 -17.85
C PRO A 77 -11.01 -17.94 -18.81
N VAL A 78 -10.03 -17.26 -18.28
CA VAL A 78 -9.09 -16.40 -19.03
C VAL A 78 -7.67 -16.88 -18.73
N ARG A 79 -6.76 -16.72 -19.70
CA ARG A 79 -5.42 -17.27 -19.60
C ARG A 79 -4.63 -16.75 -18.38
N ASP A 80 -4.64 -15.43 -18.17
CA ASP A 80 -3.85 -14.74 -17.14
C ASP A 80 -4.43 -13.36 -16.83
N SER A 81 -3.80 -12.64 -15.90
CA SER A 81 -4.19 -11.29 -15.50
C SER A 81 -4.11 -10.26 -16.63
N LEU A 82 -3.15 -10.36 -17.55
CA LEU A 82 -3.03 -9.45 -18.69
C LEU A 82 -4.17 -9.65 -19.68
N ALA A 83 -4.52 -10.91 -19.96
CA ALA A 83 -5.68 -11.23 -20.79
C ALA A 83 -6.99 -10.79 -20.12
N LEU A 84 -7.09 -10.87 -18.78
CA LEU A 84 -8.23 -10.34 -18.03
C LEU A 84 -8.35 -8.82 -18.17
N ILE A 85 -7.25 -8.09 -18.05
CA ILE A 85 -7.20 -6.63 -18.25
C ILE A 85 -7.71 -6.28 -19.65
N GLY A 86 -7.21 -6.94 -20.71
CA GLY A 86 -7.66 -6.73 -22.08
C GLY A 86 -9.17 -6.98 -22.24
N ARG A 87 -9.69 -8.11 -21.73
CA ARG A 87 -11.13 -8.42 -21.77
C ARG A 87 -11.99 -7.41 -21.02
N THR A 88 -11.48 -6.85 -19.93
CA THR A 88 -12.20 -5.82 -19.16
C THR A 88 -12.21 -4.49 -19.91
N ALA A 89 -11.10 -4.14 -20.56
CA ALA A 89 -10.99 -2.92 -21.35
C ALA A 89 -11.90 -2.92 -22.60
N ASP A 90 -12.21 -4.12 -23.15
CA ASP A 90 -13.13 -4.27 -24.28
C ASP A 90 -14.61 -3.99 -23.92
N LEU A 91 -14.93 -3.82 -22.62
CA LEU A 91 -16.28 -3.46 -22.19
C LEU A 91 -16.56 -1.98 -22.48
N TRP A 92 -17.84 -1.69 -22.74
CA TRP A 92 -18.27 -0.34 -23.11
C TRP A 92 -18.21 0.68 -21.95
N GLU A 93 -18.47 0.21 -20.71
CA GLU A 93 -18.45 1.08 -19.54
C GLU A 93 -17.03 1.35 -19.03
N PRO A 94 -16.83 2.47 -18.30
CA PRO A 94 -15.55 2.75 -17.66
C PRO A 94 -15.06 1.58 -16.79
N ALA A 95 -13.75 1.39 -16.78
CA ALA A 95 -13.15 0.27 -16.05
C ALA A 95 -11.93 0.70 -15.22
N ALA A 96 -11.69 -0.03 -14.15
CA ALA A 96 -10.51 0.10 -13.31
C ALA A 96 -9.90 -1.26 -12.96
N LEU A 97 -8.58 -1.30 -12.96
CA LEU A 97 -7.82 -2.40 -12.37
C LEU A 97 -7.69 -2.17 -10.85
N ILE A 98 -7.95 -3.20 -10.06
CA ILE A 98 -7.58 -3.29 -8.64
C ILE A 98 -6.41 -4.27 -8.53
N GLU A 99 -5.23 -3.75 -8.25
CA GLU A 99 -4.00 -4.50 -8.18
C GLU A 99 -3.63 -4.76 -6.71
N THR A 100 -3.58 -6.04 -6.33
CA THR A 100 -3.30 -6.48 -4.94
C THR A 100 -2.44 -7.75 -4.92
N THR A 101 -1.55 -7.91 -5.90
CA THR A 101 -0.60 -9.02 -5.90
C THR A 101 0.47 -8.84 -4.82
N VAL A 102 1.21 -9.91 -4.54
CA VAL A 102 2.29 -9.88 -3.54
C VAL A 102 3.41 -8.96 -4.02
N LEU A 103 3.98 -8.17 -3.11
CA LEU A 103 5.13 -7.32 -3.40
C LEU A 103 6.34 -8.18 -3.82
N ASP A 104 6.91 -7.89 -4.98
CA ASP A 104 8.26 -8.27 -5.33
C ASP A 104 9.20 -7.10 -5.04
N ILE A 105 10.03 -7.27 -4.02
CA ILE A 105 10.99 -6.26 -3.56
C ILE A 105 12.17 -6.08 -4.52
N THR A 106 12.31 -6.94 -5.51
CA THR A 106 13.44 -6.93 -6.45
C THR A 106 13.19 -6.03 -7.64
N ALA A 107 11.98 -6.08 -8.21
CA ALA A 107 11.63 -5.39 -9.44
C ALA A 107 10.21 -4.81 -9.47
N GLY A 108 9.41 -5.01 -8.41
CA GLY A 108 8.02 -4.56 -8.34
C GLY A 108 7.05 -5.30 -9.27
N GLN A 109 7.44 -6.48 -9.76
CA GLN A 109 6.66 -7.27 -10.70
C GLN A 109 5.79 -8.34 -9.98
N PRO A 110 4.68 -8.77 -10.56
CA PRO A 110 4.09 -8.37 -11.85
C PRO A 110 3.21 -7.09 -11.76
N ALA A 111 3.14 -6.45 -10.59
CA ALA A 111 2.23 -5.33 -10.32
C ALA A 111 2.43 -4.15 -11.29
N ILE A 112 3.68 -3.82 -11.61
CA ILE A 112 4.02 -2.76 -12.57
C ILE A 112 3.44 -3.07 -13.96
N ASP A 113 3.62 -4.29 -14.44
CA ASP A 113 3.11 -4.69 -15.77
C ASP A 113 1.58 -4.73 -15.78
N HIS A 114 0.92 -5.14 -14.69
CA HIS A 114 -0.52 -5.06 -14.55
C HIS A 114 -1.04 -3.61 -14.66
N VAL A 115 -0.45 -2.70 -13.88
CA VAL A 115 -0.83 -1.28 -13.88
C VAL A 115 -0.55 -0.66 -15.26
N ARG A 116 0.62 -0.91 -15.84
CA ARG A 116 0.97 -0.42 -17.17
C ARG A 116 -0.01 -0.91 -18.23
N ALA A 117 -0.32 -2.20 -18.26
CA ALA A 117 -1.27 -2.79 -19.19
C ALA A 117 -2.67 -2.18 -19.04
N ALA A 118 -3.15 -1.99 -17.82
CA ALA A 118 -4.45 -1.35 -17.57
C ALA A 118 -4.49 0.08 -18.10
N LEU A 119 -3.48 0.90 -17.79
CA LEU A 119 -3.39 2.28 -18.30
C LEU A 119 -3.28 2.30 -19.83
N GLN A 120 -2.49 1.42 -20.44
CA GLN A 120 -2.39 1.30 -21.91
C GLN A 120 -3.70 0.88 -22.56
N ALA A 121 -4.50 0.08 -21.87
CA ALA A 121 -5.82 -0.36 -22.34
C ALA A 121 -6.95 0.65 -22.07
N GLY A 122 -6.66 1.83 -21.50
CA GLY A 122 -7.66 2.86 -21.21
C GLY A 122 -8.41 2.66 -19.89
N MET A 123 -7.92 1.82 -19.01
CA MET A 123 -8.48 1.59 -17.68
C MET A 123 -7.77 2.45 -16.63
N HIS A 124 -8.51 2.91 -15.60
CA HIS A 124 -7.90 3.43 -14.37
C HIS A 124 -7.18 2.31 -13.62
N ALA A 125 -6.21 2.66 -12.79
CA ALA A 125 -5.49 1.70 -11.95
C ALA A 125 -5.46 2.15 -10.48
N VAL A 126 -5.84 1.24 -9.60
CA VAL A 126 -5.80 1.42 -8.13
C VAL A 126 -5.02 0.24 -7.55
N THR A 127 -4.05 0.50 -6.69
CA THR A 127 -3.22 -0.55 -6.11
C THR A 127 -2.95 -0.35 -4.62
N ALA A 128 -2.90 -1.46 -3.86
CA ALA A 128 -2.34 -1.50 -2.52
C ALA A 128 -0.90 -2.04 -2.51
N ASN A 129 -0.35 -2.42 -3.66
CA ASN A 129 1.01 -2.92 -3.79
C ASN A 129 2.00 -1.74 -3.87
N LYS A 130 3.06 -1.79 -3.08
CA LYS A 130 4.12 -0.77 -3.05
C LYS A 130 4.94 -0.73 -4.34
N GLY A 131 5.07 -1.87 -5.04
CA GLY A 131 5.93 -2.04 -6.22
C GLY A 131 5.76 -0.94 -7.27
N PRO A 132 4.55 -0.69 -7.79
CA PRO A 132 4.33 0.35 -8.79
C PRO A 132 4.78 1.76 -8.35
N ALA A 133 4.54 2.14 -7.10
CA ALA A 133 4.96 3.44 -6.56
C ALA A 133 6.47 3.48 -6.21
N ALA A 134 7.05 2.36 -5.75
CA ALA A 134 8.44 2.30 -5.35
C ALA A 134 9.43 2.18 -6.52
N PHE A 135 9.02 1.61 -7.66
CA PHE A 135 9.91 1.33 -8.78
C PHE A 135 9.59 2.09 -10.08
N ALA A 136 8.32 2.47 -10.29
CA ALA A 136 7.85 3.00 -11.58
C ALA A 136 6.88 4.20 -11.43
N ALA A 137 6.86 4.89 -10.29
CA ALA A 137 5.89 5.96 -10.02
C ALA A 137 5.84 7.01 -11.14
N ARG A 138 6.99 7.57 -11.52
CA ARG A 138 7.07 8.62 -12.54
C ARG A 138 6.55 8.16 -13.89
N GLU A 139 6.98 6.98 -14.36
CA GLU A 139 6.53 6.40 -15.62
C GLU A 139 5.01 6.18 -15.64
N LEU A 140 4.49 5.52 -14.59
CA LEU A 140 3.08 5.16 -14.53
C LEU A 140 2.17 6.37 -14.33
N GLN A 141 2.61 7.37 -13.55
CA GLN A 141 1.89 8.64 -13.39
C GLN A 141 1.86 9.45 -14.68
N ALA A 142 2.98 9.52 -15.41
CA ALA A 142 3.03 10.17 -16.72
C ALA A 142 2.10 9.47 -17.72
N LEU A 143 2.15 8.13 -17.82
CA LEU A 143 1.27 7.34 -18.68
C LEU A 143 -0.22 7.56 -18.33
N ALA A 144 -0.56 7.62 -17.05
CA ALA A 144 -1.92 7.90 -16.61
C ALA A 144 -2.37 9.32 -17.01
N ALA A 145 -1.51 10.32 -16.79
CA ALA A 145 -1.78 11.72 -17.13
C ALA A 145 -1.98 11.91 -18.64
N ASP A 146 -1.11 11.37 -19.47
CA ASP A 146 -1.17 11.46 -20.94
C ASP A 146 -2.47 10.85 -21.51
N ARG A 147 -3.05 9.88 -20.81
CA ARG A 147 -4.28 9.21 -21.20
C ARG A 147 -5.53 9.73 -20.49
N GLY A 148 -5.41 10.74 -19.63
CA GLY A 148 -6.53 11.25 -18.85
C GLY A 148 -7.06 10.25 -17.81
N LEU A 149 -6.24 9.27 -17.40
CA LEU A 149 -6.60 8.23 -16.45
C LEU A 149 -6.09 8.54 -15.04
N SER A 150 -6.50 7.74 -14.07
CA SER A 150 -6.02 7.78 -12.69
C SER A 150 -5.13 6.56 -12.43
N PHE A 151 -3.98 6.81 -11.81
CA PHE A 151 -3.16 5.81 -11.13
C PHE A 151 -3.07 6.20 -9.66
N LEU A 152 -3.71 5.41 -8.80
CA LEU A 152 -3.90 5.68 -7.37
C LEU A 152 -3.37 4.52 -6.54
N PHE A 153 -2.82 4.82 -5.37
CA PHE A 153 -2.07 3.84 -4.56
C PHE A 153 -2.04 4.19 -3.07
N GLU A 154 -3.14 4.77 -2.54
CA GLU A 154 -3.21 5.17 -1.12
C GLU A 154 -2.93 4.00 -0.18
N GLY A 155 -3.38 2.80 -0.52
CA GLY A 155 -3.14 1.59 0.26
C GLY A 155 -1.71 1.05 0.25
N ALA A 156 -0.78 1.68 -0.49
CA ALA A 156 0.60 1.20 -0.60
C ALA A 156 1.46 1.52 0.64
N VAL A 157 1.12 2.58 1.40
CA VAL A 157 1.88 3.02 2.58
C VAL A 157 0.90 3.37 3.71
N MET A 158 1.16 2.86 4.92
CA MET A 158 0.36 3.12 6.12
C MET A 158 -1.14 2.77 5.95
N ASP A 159 -1.44 1.64 5.33
CA ASP A 159 -2.78 1.09 5.14
C ASP A 159 -3.78 2.11 4.54
N GLY A 160 -4.78 2.53 5.33
CA GLY A 160 -5.82 3.46 4.89
C GLY A 160 -5.59 4.92 5.29
N VAL A 161 -4.43 5.26 5.82
CA VAL A 161 -4.09 6.64 6.16
C VAL A 161 -3.91 7.46 4.88
N PRO A 162 -4.59 8.60 4.70
CA PRO A 162 -4.61 9.34 3.45
C PRO A 162 -3.34 10.20 3.24
N VAL A 163 -2.17 9.58 3.19
CA VAL A 163 -0.87 10.27 3.05
C VAL A 163 -0.75 10.98 1.71
N PHE A 164 -0.96 10.24 0.62
CA PHE A 164 -0.83 10.79 -0.73
C PHE A 164 -1.98 11.74 -1.07
N ASN A 165 -3.20 11.38 -0.65
CA ASN A 165 -4.38 12.21 -0.83
C ASN A 165 -4.30 13.51 -0.03
N LEU A 166 -3.78 13.49 1.20
CA LEU A 166 -3.54 14.69 1.99
C LEU A 166 -2.69 15.69 1.20
N VAL A 167 -1.53 15.27 0.73
CA VAL A 167 -0.62 16.18 0.02
C VAL A 167 -1.23 16.67 -1.28
N ARG A 168 -1.78 15.77 -2.09
CA ARG A 168 -2.30 16.08 -3.42
C ARG A 168 -3.56 16.94 -3.40
N GLU A 169 -4.48 16.71 -2.44
CA GLU A 169 -5.81 17.32 -2.46
C GLU A 169 -5.94 18.51 -1.50
N THR A 170 -5.16 18.51 -0.41
CA THR A 170 -5.36 19.51 0.65
C THR A 170 -4.19 20.47 0.85
N LEU A 171 -3.08 20.25 0.14
CA LEU A 171 -1.90 21.11 0.19
C LEU A 171 -1.56 21.71 -1.19
N PRO A 172 -2.51 22.41 -1.85
CA PRO A 172 -2.28 22.96 -3.18
C PRO A 172 -1.15 23.99 -3.16
N ALA A 173 -0.26 23.90 -4.14
CA ALA A 173 0.92 24.77 -4.29
C ALA A 173 1.99 24.66 -3.18
N ALA A 174 1.80 23.84 -2.14
CA ALA A 174 2.84 23.55 -1.17
C ALA A 174 3.86 22.54 -1.75
N ARG A 175 5.13 22.75 -1.47
CA ARG A 175 6.19 21.81 -1.82
C ARG A 175 6.58 21.00 -0.60
N VAL A 176 6.64 19.68 -0.77
CA VAL A 176 7.22 18.81 0.25
C VAL A 176 8.74 18.93 0.21
N LEU A 177 9.35 19.24 1.34
CA LEU A 177 10.79 19.41 1.51
C LEU A 177 11.47 18.11 1.95
N GLY A 178 10.73 17.26 2.67
CA GLY A 178 11.19 15.98 3.16
C GLY A 178 10.11 15.29 4.00
N PHE A 179 10.44 14.10 4.44
CA PHE A 179 9.62 13.36 5.41
C PHE A 179 10.51 12.50 6.31
N GLU A 180 9.98 12.14 7.46
CA GLU A 180 10.53 11.10 8.33
C GLU A 180 9.40 10.35 9.05
N GLY A 181 9.58 9.06 9.35
CA GLY A 181 8.53 8.30 10.02
C GLY A 181 8.92 6.90 10.43
N VAL A 182 8.12 6.37 11.35
CA VAL A 182 8.06 4.94 11.69
C VAL A 182 6.94 4.34 10.85
N VAL A 183 7.29 3.53 9.87
CA VAL A 183 6.35 3.05 8.84
C VAL A 183 6.28 1.52 8.74
N ASN A 184 6.90 0.81 9.67
CA ASN A 184 6.86 -0.65 9.76
C ASN A 184 6.47 -1.09 11.16
N THR A 185 5.32 -1.72 11.27
CA THR A 185 4.72 -2.18 12.54
C THR A 185 5.55 -3.26 13.21
N THR A 186 6.05 -4.24 12.46
CA THR A 186 6.80 -5.38 12.97
C THR A 186 8.07 -4.92 13.70
N THR A 187 8.86 -4.06 13.07
CA THR A 187 10.09 -3.53 13.69
C THR A 187 9.81 -2.59 14.85
N ASN A 188 8.72 -1.79 14.80
CA ASN A 188 8.34 -0.93 15.92
C ASN A 188 7.96 -1.76 17.15
N GLU A 189 7.08 -2.76 17.00
CA GLU A 189 6.68 -3.64 18.11
C GLU A 189 7.86 -4.42 18.68
N MET A 190 8.74 -4.92 17.81
CA MET A 190 9.94 -5.64 18.23
C MET A 190 10.90 -4.77 19.08
N LEU A 191 11.18 -3.55 18.63
CA LEU A 191 12.02 -2.60 19.38
C LEU A 191 11.42 -2.25 20.73
N MET A 192 10.10 -2.08 20.79
CA MET A 192 9.40 -1.82 22.04
C MET A 192 9.39 -3.04 22.98
N ALA A 193 9.26 -4.25 22.45
CA ALA A 193 9.34 -5.47 23.25
C ALA A 193 10.75 -5.60 23.90
N VAL A 194 11.80 -5.35 23.12
CA VAL A 194 13.17 -5.33 23.62
C VAL A 194 13.37 -4.20 24.66
N GLU A 195 12.79 -3.04 24.48
CA GLU A 195 12.83 -1.95 25.48
C GLU A 195 12.19 -2.37 26.80
N ARG A 196 11.11 -3.17 26.77
CA ARG A 196 10.47 -3.77 27.96
C ARG A 196 11.28 -4.89 28.62
N GLY A 197 12.38 -5.34 28.00
CA GLY A 197 13.27 -6.37 28.51
C GLY A 197 13.09 -7.77 27.90
N GLU A 198 12.26 -7.91 26.85
CA GLU A 198 12.22 -9.15 26.09
C GLU A 198 13.52 -9.32 25.28
N THR A 199 13.90 -10.57 24.98
CA THR A 199 14.94 -10.81 23.96
C THR A 199 14.33 -10.60 22.56
N ALA A 200 15.15 -10.20 21.59
CA ALA A 200 14.70 -10.03 20.21
C ALA A 200 14.09 -11.32 19.63
N ALA A 201 14.72 -12.48 19.92
CA ALA A 201 14.21 -13.78 19.50
C ALA A 201 12.85 -14.13 20.18
N GLY A 202 12.71 -13.83 21.47
CA GLY A 202 11.47 -14.06 22.21
C GLY A 202 10.33 -13.18 21.71
N ALA A 203 10.60 -11.89 21.47
CA ALA A 203 9.64 -10.96 20.89
C ALA A 203 9.16 -11.42 19.50
N LEU A 204 10.09 -11.85 18.64
CA LEU A 204 9.75 -12.36 17.31
C LEU A 204 8.88 -13.61 17.39
N ALA A 205 9.24 -14.59 18.22
CA ALA A 205 8.46 -15.83 18.37
C ALA A 205 7.03 -15.55 18.87
N ARG A 206 6.88 -14.63 19.83
CA ARG A 206 5.56 -14.18 20.29
C ARG A 206 4.76 -13.51 19.16
N MET A 207 5.36 -12.59 18.45
CA MET A 207 4.70 -11.87 17.35
C MET A 207 4.27 -12.79 16.22
N GLN A 208 5.03 -13.84 15.92
CA GLN A 208 4.64 -14.89 14.96
C GLN A 208 3.46 -15.72 15.47
N ALA A 209 3.45 -16.09 16.73
CA ALA A 209 2.33 -16.82 17.35
C ALA A 209 1.05 -16.01 17.40
N GLU A 210 1.15 -14.68 17.56
CA GLU A 210 0.04 -13.72 17.54
C GLU A 210 -0.39 -13.30 16.12
N GLY A 211 0.34 -13.73 15.07
CA GLY A 211 0.06 -13.37 13.68
C GLY A 211 0.42 -11.92 13.31
N ILE A 212 1.22 -11.25 14.13
CA ILE A 212 1.73 -9.89 13.88
C ILE A 212 2.90 -9.94 12.89
N ALA A 213 3.79 -10.91 13.05
CA ALA A 213 4.91 -11.14 12.13
C ALA A 213 4.64 -12.36 11.24
N GLU A 214 5.09 -12.30 10.00
CA GLU A 214 5.02 -13.42 9.05
C GLU A 214 6.00 -14.54 9.46
N ALA A 215 5.79 -15.73 8.86
CA ALA A 215 6.70 -16.87 9.10
C ALA A 215 8.14 -16.58 8.65
N ASP A 216 8.30 -15.82 7.56
CA ASP A 216 9.59 -15.25 7.15
C ASP A 216 9.55 -13.71 7.33
N PRO A 217 10.09 -13.20 8.44
CA PRO A 217 10.08 -11.78 8.76
C PRO A 217 11.27 -11.01 8.16
N SER A 218 12.08 -11.63 7.30
CA SER A 218 13.34 -11.07 6.81
C SER A 218 13.17 -9.70 6.14
N LEU A 219 12.11 -9.51 5.35
CA LEU A 219 11.84 -8.24 4.69
C LEU A 219 11.60 -7.09 5.69
N ASP A 220 10.97 -7.39 6.82
CA ASP A 220 10.76 -6.40 7.88
C ASP A 220 12.07 -6.16 8.67
N LEU A 221 12.69 -7.24 9.18
CA LEU A 221 13.84 -7.15 10.06
C LEU A 221 15.09 -6.59 9.38
N GLU A 222 15.26 -6.88 8.10
CA GLU A 222 16.32 -6.30 7.29
C GLU A 222 15.99 -4.89 6.79
N GLY A 223 14.76 -4.39 7.04
CA GLY A 223 14.31 -3.04 6.68
C GLY A 223 13.89 -2.87 5.22
N TRP A 224 13.70 -3.95 4.44
CA TRP A 224 13.29 -3.87 3.04
C TRP A 224 11.86 -3.34 2.85
N ASP A 225 10.91 -3.74 3.72
CA ASP A 225 9.55 -3.18 3.67
C ASP A 225 9.57 -1.66 3.94
N ALA A 226 10.33 -1.23 4.93
CA ALA A 226 10.51 0.20 5.22
C ALA A 226 11.21 0.93 4.06
N ALA A 227 12.20 0.30 3.40
CA ALA A 227 12.87 0.89 2.24
C ALA A 227 11.94 1.00 1.02
N ALA A 228 11.08 0.02 0.77
CA ALA A 228 10.07 0.10 -0.29
C ALA A 228 9.05 1.23 -0.03
N LYS A 229 8.62 1.40 1.22
CA LYS A 229 7.75 2.52 1.62
C LYS A 229 8.47 3.87 1.50
N ALA A 230 9.74 3.95 1.92
CA ALA A 230 10.56 5.15 1.77
C ALA A 230 10.75 5.54 0.30
N ALA A 231 11.03 4.57 -0.58
CA ALA A 231 11.15 4.82 -2.01
C ALA A 231 9.82 5.28 -2.63
N ALA A 232 8.70 4.63 -2.29
CA ALA A 232 7.37 5.03 -2.75
C ALA A 232 7.01 6.46 -2.31
N LEU A 233 7.21 6.78 -1.03
CA LEU A 233 7.01 8.14 -0.50
C LEU A 233 7.92 9.17 -1.18
N ALA A 234 9.22 8.86 -1.33
CA ALA A 234 10.17 9.76 -1.96
C ALA A 234 9.84 10.01 -3.44
N ASN A 235 9.46 8.97 -4.18
CA ASN A 235 9.06 9.10 -5.58
C ASN A 235 7.82 9.95 -5.76
N VAL A 236 6.82 9.77 -4.89
CA VAL A 236 5.53 10.47 -5.02
C VAL A 236 5.57 11.88 -4.43
N LEU A 237 6.16 12.05 -3.25
CA LEU A 237 6.16 13.34 -2.53
C LEU A 237 7.30 14.26 -2.95
N LEU A 238 8.44 13.70 -3.39
CA LEU A 238 9.66 14.46 -3.71
C LEU A 238 10.10 14.30 -5.18
N ASP A 239 9.37 13.54 -6.01
CA ASP A 239 9.77 13.19 -7.39
C ASP A 239 11.23 12.67 -7.46
N ALA A 240 11.57 11.71 -6.59
CA ALA A 240 12.95 11.26 -6.39
C ALA A 240 13.49 10.41 -7.55
N GLY A 241 12.66 9.56 -8.15
CA GLY A 241 13.07 8.63 -9.20
C GLY A 241 14.05 7.55 -8.71
N ILE A 242 13.85 7.07 -7.49
CA ILE A 242 14.68 6.04 -6.83
C ILE A 242 13.93 4.72 -6.69
N THR A 243 14.67 3.66 -6.41
CA THR A 243 14.14 2.33 -6.06
C THR A 243 14.47 1.98 -4.61
N PRO A 244 13.89 0.92 -4.02
CA PRO A 244 14.27 0.47 -2.68
C PRO A 244 15.76 0.14 -2.53
N ARG A 245 16.47 -0.17 -3.61
CA ARG A 245 17.91 -0.44 -3.61
C ARG A 245 18.77 0.82 -3.47
N ASP A 246 18.20 1.99 -3.83
CA ASP A 246 18.87 3.29 -3.72
C ASP A 246 18.69 3.91 -2.33
N VAL A 247 17.86 3.30 -1.47
CA VAL A 247 17.67 3.71 -0.08
C VAL A 247 18.84 3.22 0.76
N ASP A 248 19.53 4.13 1.47
CA ASP A 248 20.59 3.80 2.42
C ASP A 248 19.97 3.09 3.63
N ARG A 249 19.92 1.76 3.56
CA ARG A 249 19.12 0.89 4.41
C ARG A 249 19.98 0.15 5.44
N GLU A 250 19.47 0.15 6.66
CA GLU A 250 19.96 -0.69 7.76
C GLU A 250 18.77 -1.50 8.29
N GLY A 251 19.01 -2.76 8.67
CA GLY A 251 18.06 -3.59 9.42
C GLY A 251 18.24 -3.46 10.92
N LEU A 252 17.53 -4.31 11.71
CA LEU A 252 17.66 -4.29 13.16
C LEU A 252 19.04 -4.74 13.63
N GLY A 253 19.67 -5.67 12.92
CA GLY A 253 21.00 -6.21 13.25
C GLY A 253 21.03 -7.12 14.47
N PRO A 254 22.13 -7.88 14.66
CA PRO A 254 22.28 -8.79 15.81
C PRO A 254 22.58 -8.06 17.13
N ASP A 255 22.94 -6.80 17.07
CA ASP A 255 23.28 -5.94 18.22
C ASP A 255 22.09 -5.09 18.69
N VAL A 256 20.89 -5.30 18.15
CA VAL A 256 19.70 -4.49 18.42
C VAL A 256 19.37 -4.36 19.90
N GLU A 257 19.51 -5.45 20.68
CA GLU A 257 19.27 -5.41 22.13
C GLU A 257 20.24 -4.49 22.87
N ALA A 258 21.51 -4.51 22.47
CA ALA A 258 22.53 -3.63 23.05
C ALA A 258 22.25 -2.17 22.69
N ARG A 259 21.86 -1.90 21.46
CA ARG A 259 21.52 -0.55 20.99
C ARG A 259 20.27 0.00 21.68
N VAL A 260 19.24 -0.83 21.89
CA VAL A 260 18.02 -0.43 22.64
C VAL A 260 18.38 -0.09 24.09
N ARG A 261 19.20 -0.92 24.78
CA ARG A 261 19.67 -0.63 26.14
C ARG A 261 20.43 0.70 26.19
N ALA A 262 21.39 0.88 25.28
CA ALA A 262 22.19 2.10 25.23
C ALA A 262 21.34 3.36 24.96
N ALA A 263 20.32 3.29 24.13
CA ALA A 263 19.38 4.39 23.93
C ALA A 263 18.59 4.70 25.21
N ARG A 264 18.03 3.66 25.85
CA ARG A 264 17.29 3.80 27.12
C ARG A 264 18.15 4.41 28.24
N ASP A 265 19.41 4.03 28.36
CA ASP A 265 20.32 4.56 29.38
C ASP A 265 20.58 6.07 29.17
N ARG A 266 20.37 6.58 27.96
CA ARG A 266 20.37 8.02 27.63
C ARG A 266 19.01 8.68 27.73
N GLY A 267 17.99 7.98 28.18
CA GLY A 267 16.62 8.49 28.26
C GLY A 267 15.93 8.60 26.88
N MET A 268 16.44 7.90 25.86
CA MET A 268 15.92 7.92 24.49
C MET A 268 15.27 6.56 24.16
N ARG A 269 14.45 6.55 23.09
CA ARG A 269 13.91 5.33 22.48
C ARG A 269 14.55 5.08 21.12
N LEU A 270 14.74 3.81 20.78
CA LEU A 270 15.26 3.43 19.48
C LEU A 270 14.10 3.09 18.53
N LYS A 271 14.09 3.67 17.33
CA LYS A 271 13.11 3.42 16.29
C LYS A 271 13.78 3.20 14.94
N LEU A 272 13.21 2.31 14.10
CA LEU A 272 13.62 2.20 12.70
C LEU A 272 12.88 3.29 11.90
N MET A 273 13.63 4.31 11.48
CA MET A 273 13.09 5.50 10.84
C MET A 273 13.32 5.46 9.33
N ALA A 274 12.25 5.59 8.55
CA ALA A 274 12.31 5.93 7.13
C ALA A 274 12.39 7.46 6.99
N ARG A 275 13.31 7.95 6.18
CA ARG A 275 13.50 9.39 5.96
C ARG A 275 13.88 9.66 4.52
N ALA A 276 13.37 10.76 3.96
CA ALA A 276 13.95 11.33 2.75
C ALA A 276 13.94 12.86 2.83
N THR A 277 14.98 13.45 2.26
CA THR A 277 15.16 14.90 2.21
C THR A 277 15.68 15.31 0.83
N ARG A 278 15.25 16.48 0.37
CA ARG A 278 15.78 17.10 -0.83
C ARG A 278 17.10 17.82 -0.51
N ASP A 279 18.13 17.50 -1.28
CA ASP A 279 19.46 18.14 -1.21
C ASP A 279 19.78 18.69 -2.61
N GLY A 280 19.45 19.94 -2.84
CA GLY A 280 19.49 20.55 -4.16
C GLY A 280 18.55 19.84 -5.16
N ALA A 281 19.14 19.31 -6.24
CA ALA A 281 18.41 18.56 -7.27
C ALA A 281 18.24 17.06 -6.92
N ARG A 282 18.90 16.58 -5.86
CA ARG A 282 18.88 15.16 -5.47
C ARG A 282 17.97 14.95 -4.27
N VAL A 283 17.42 13.76 -4.16
CA VAL A 283 16.73 13.28 -2.96
C VAL A 283 17.57 12.18 -2.36
N ARG A 284 17.83 12.29 -1.06
CA ARG A 284 18.47 11.21 -0.28
C ARG A 284 17.41 10.53 0.55
N ALA A 285 17.34 9.21 0.46
CA ALA A 285 16.44 8.39 1.24
C ALA A 285 17.23 7.39 2.08
N GLU A 286 16.80 7.19 3.31
CA GLU A 286 17.43 6.26 4.25
C GLU A 286 16.38 5.54 5.10
N VAL A 287 16.75 4.36 5.60
CA VAL A 287 16.06 3.61 6.65
C VAL A 287 17.09 3.20 7.68
N LYS A 288 17.05 3.82 8.85
CA LYS A 288 18.06 3.62 9.90
C LYS A 288 17.46 3.59 11.30
N LEU A 289 18.13 2.87 12.19
CA LEU A 289 17.86 2.95 13.62
C LEU A 289 18.31 4.31 14.16
N ARG A 290 17.35 5.04 14.76
CA ARG A 290 17.57 6.37 15.31
C ARG A 290 17.01 6.48 16.71
N GLU A 291 17.73 7.23 17.55
CA GLU A 291 17.27 7.62 18.88
C GLU A 291 16.28 8.77 18.74
N VAL A 292 15.15 8.63 19.42
CA VAL A 292 14.07 9.62 19.45
C VAL A 292 13.66 9.93 20.89
N GLU A 293 13.18 11.15 21.13
CA GLU A 293 12.67 11.55 22.44
C GLU A 293 11.40 10.77 22.79
N PRO A 294 11.26 10.20 24.00
CA PRO A 294 10.10 9.40 24.39
C PRO A 294 8.76 10.12 24.28
N GLY A 295 8.71 11.42 24.55
CA GLY A 295 7.51 12.25 24.45
C GLY A 295 7.26 12.83 23.06
N GLY A 296 8.17 12.61 22.11
CA GLY A 296 8.02 13.09 20.73
C GLY A 296 7.06 12.23 19.92
N PRO A 297 6.74 12.68 18.69
CA PRO A 297 5.72 12.00 17.83
C PRO A 297 6.09 10.57 17.45
N PHE A 298 7.37 10.22 17.43
CA PHE A 298 7.83 8.88 17.11
C PHE A 298 8.12 8.04 18.36
N GLY A 299 8.65 8.68 19.41
CA GLY A 299 8.96 7.98 20.67
C GLY A 299 7.70 7.58 21.44
N SER A 300 6.62 8.31 21.33
CA SER A 300 5.33 7.98 21.97
C SER A 300 4.56 6.84 21.30
N LEU A 301 4.97 6.40 20.09
CA LEU A 301 4.29 5.33 19.37
C LEU A 301 4.35 4.02 20.16
N ALA A 302 3.19 3.41 20.36
CA ALA A 302 3.02 2.16 21.08
C ALA A 302 2.37 1.09 20.18
N GLY A 303 2.71 -0.17 20.40
CA GLY A 303 2.15 -1.31 19.69
C GLY A 303 2.27 -1.19 18.17
N PRO A 304 1.17 -1.41 17.43
CA PRO A 304 1.15 -1.39 15.97
C PRO A 304 1.18 0.01 15.37
N ALA A 305 1.30 1.07 16.18
CA ALA A 305 1.21 2.44 15.71
C ALA A 305 2.37 2.82 14.77
N ASN A 306 2.03 3.58 13.75
CA ASN A 306 2.96 4.20 12.82
C ASN A 306 2.77 5.73 12.83
N ALA A 307 3.80 6.48 12.45
CA ALA A 307 3.67 7.91 12.25
C ALA A 307 4.59 8.38 11.11
N LEU A 308 4.11 9.37 10.38
CA LEU A 308 4.84 10.05 9.31
C LEU A 308 4.76 11.56 9.54
N ARG A 309 5.91 12.21 9.59
CA ARG A 309 6.06 13.65 9.51
C ARG A 309 6.38 14.04 8.07
N ILE A 310 5.67 15.02 7.56
CA ILE A 310 5.90 15.62 6.24
C ILE A 310 6.26 17.08 6.46
N ASP A 311 7.43 17.49 6.00
CA ASP A 311 7.88 18.87 6.07
C ASP A 311 7.53 19.59 4.77
N THR A 312 6.83 20.73 4.87
CA THR A 312 6.42 21.55 3.71
C THR A 312 6.93 22.98 3.83
N ASP A 313 7.03 23.67 2.70
CA ASP A 313 7.48 25.06 2.66
C ASP A 313 6.43 26.08 3.12
N LEU A 314 5.14 25.78 2.97
CA LEU A 314 4.05 26.70 3.29
C LEU A 314 3.29 26.34 4.56
N ALA A 315 3.00 25.04 4.79
CA ALA A 315 2.22 24.59 5.94
C ALA A 315 3.11 24.15 7.12
N GLY A 316 4.45 24.16 6.94
CA GLY A 316 5.38 23.67 7.96
C GLY A 316 5.34 22.14 8.10
N PRO A 317 5.77 21.60 9.26
CA PRO A 317 5.74 20.17 9.52
C PRO A 317 4.33 19.71 9.90
N ILE A 318 3.88 18.62 9.25
CA ILE A 318 2.61 17.94 9.54
C ILE A 318 2.94 16.54 10.02
N VAL A 319 2.35 16.10 11.13
CA VAL A 319 2.50 14.72 11.63
C VAL A 319 1.16 14.00 11.51
N ILE A 320 1.19 12.84 10.87
CA ILE A 320 0.04 11.94 10.78
C ILE A 320 0.40 10.69 11.58
N THR A 321 -0.46 10.29 12.50
CA THR A 321 -0.28 9.09 13.31
C THR A 321 -1.42 8.12 13.04
N GLN A 322 -1.06 6.89 12.70
CA GLN A 322 -1.94 5.75 12.65
C GLN A 322 -1.79 4.99 13.96
N LEU A 323 -2.84 4.91 14.75
CA LEU A 323 -2.80 4.21 16.04
C LEU A 323 -2.84 2.69 15.87
N GLU A 324 -3.62 2.22 14.88
CA GLU A 324 -3.77 0.81 14.57
C GLU A 324 -3.89 0.62 13.04
N GLY A 325 -3.08 -0.26 12.49
CA GLY A 325 -3.23 -0.75 11.12
C GLY A 325 -4.21 -1.92 11.07
N SER A 326 -4.89 -2.11 9.94
CA SER A 326 -5.76 -3.27 9.75
C SER A 326 -5.95 -3.63 8.27
N LEU A 327 -6.28 -4.89 8.03
CA LEU A 327 -6.69 -5.37 6.71
C LEU A 327 -7.88 -4.57 6.15
N THR A 328 -8.80 -4.17 7.02
CA THR A 328 -9.95 -3.33 6.63
C THR A 328 -9.51 -1.93 6.23
N ALA A 329 -8.54 -1.34 6.91
CA ALA A 329 -8.00 -0.03 6.56
C ALA A 329 -7.32 -0.04 5.19
N THR A 330 -6.49 -1.05 4.90
CA THR A 330 -5.87 -1.23 3.58
C THR A 330 -6.92 -1.43 2.48
N ALA A 331 -7.95 -2.25 2.72
CA ALA A 331 -9.06 -2.45 1.78
C ALA A 331 -9.88 -1.16 1.58
N TYR A 332 -10.04 -0.36 2.62
CA TYR A 332 -10.73 0.93 2.56
C TYR A 332 -9.96 1.96 1.72
N ALA A 333 -8.64 1.95 1.74
CA ALA A 333 -7.84 2.81 0.85
C ALA A 333 -8.19 2.57 -0.63
N LEU A 334 -8.36 1.31 -1.04
CA LEU A 334 -8.80 0.97 -2.40
C LEU A 334 -10.21 1.53 -2.71
N VAL A 335 -11.12 1.47 -1.74
CA VAL A 335 -12.47 2.07 -1.87
C VAL A 335 -12.38 3.59 -2.02
N SER A 336 -11.58 4.25 -1.18
CA SER A 336 -11.34 5.69 -1.24
C SER A 336 -10.82 6.12 -2.61
N ASP A 337 -9.83 5.40 -3.12
CA ASP A 337 -9.26 5.65 -4.44
C ASP A 337 -10.28 5.43 -5.57
N LEU A 338 -11.14 4.40 -5.48
CA LEU A 338 -12.23 4.20 -6.45
C LEU A 338 -13.27 5.31 -6.42
N VAL A 339 -13.63 5.83 -5.25
CA VAL A 339 -14.53 6.99 -5.14
C VAL A 339 -13.92 8.20 -5.87
N ARG A 340 -12.61 8.38 -5.79
CA ARG A 340 -11.91 9.44 -6.54
C ARG A 340 -11.95 9.21 -8.04
N VAL A 341 -11.72 7.98 -8.50
CA VAL A 341 -11.90 7.62 -9.92
C VAL A 341 -13.32 7.99 -10.38
N SER A 342 -14.33 7.61 -9.60
CA SER A 342 -15.73 7.91 -9.90
C SER A 342 -16.01 9.42 -9.98
N ARG A 343 -15.51 10.21 -9.02
CA ARG A 343 -15.66 11.68 -9.03
C ARG A 343 -15.02 12.30 -10.26
N ARG A 344 -13.82 11.88 -10.63
CA ARG A 344 -13.14 12.36 -11.84
C ARG A 344 -13.95 12.07 -13.10
N LEU A 345 -14.47 10.85 -13.24
CA LEU A 345 -15.31 10.46 -14.38
C LEU A 345 -16.63 11.25 -14.45
N GLN A 346 -17.13 11.74 -13.32
CA GLN A 346 -18.32 12.59 -13.23
C GLN A 346 -18.01 14.10 -13.39
N GLY A 347 -16.76 14.48 -13.63
CA GLY A 347 -16.34 15.88 -13.67
C GLY A 347 -16.46 16.62 -12.34
N ARG A 348 -16.41 15.90 -11.21
CA ARG A 348 -16.52 16.41 -9.83
C ARG A 348 -15.19 16.41 -9.08
N ALA A 349 -14.07 16.26 -9.79
CA ALA A 349 -12.73 16.22 -9.22
C ALA A 349 -12.21 17.63 -8.94
#